data_648ff2940c2e93f54d8b99225c44ab94
#
_entry.id   648ff2940c2e93f54d8b99225c44ab94
#
_cell.length_a   1.000
_cell.length_b   1.000
_cell.length_c   1.000
_cell.angle_alpha   90.00
_cell.angle_beta   90.00
_cell.angle_gamma   90.00
#
_symmetry.space_group_name_H-M   'P 1'
#
loop_
_entity.id
_entity.type
_entity.pdbx_description
1 polymer ?
#
loop_
_entity_poly.entity_id
_entity_poly.type
_entity_poly.pdbx_seq_one_letter_code
_entity_poly.pdbx_strand_id
1 'polypeptide(L)'
;MIKITFPDGSVREYAEGTTAYQIAESISPRLAADSLAASVNGATVDMTRPIEADASVKFYKWDDDEGKHAFWHTSSHLLAEALENLYPGIKFGIGPAIENGFYYDVDSPTPITEADLPRIEQKMQELSRNKEQLIRREVPKAEALKTFTEKGDQYKVELITDLEDGTISFYTTVRSRTSAAARIFPTRATSRPSS
;
A
#
# COMPACT_ATOMS: atom_id res chain seq x y z
N MET A 1 2.25 10.70 25.12
CA MET A 1 0.81 10.69 24.79
C MET A 1 0.56 11.73 23.73
N ILE A 2 -0.23 11.41 22.71
CA ILE A 2 -0.64 12.32 21.64
C ILE A 2 -2.14 12.53 21.72
N LYS A 3 -2.61 13.70 21.30
CA LYS A 3 -4.04 14.06 21.27
C LYS A 3 -4.57 13.90 19.86
N ILE A 4 -5.60 13.08 19.71
CA ILE A 4 -6.27 12.84 18.45
C ILE A 4 -7.64 13.54 18.47
N THR A 5 -7.82 14.46 17.53
CA THR A 5 -9.07 15.20 17.33
C THR A 5 -9.86 14.54 16.20
N PHE A 6 -11.13 14.21 16.46
CA PHE A 6 -12.02 13.59 15.49
C PHE A 6 -12.93 14.63 14.81
N PRO A 7 -13.61 14.28 13.68
CA PRO A 7 -14.46 15.21 12.94
C PRO A 7 -15.63 15.79 13.73
N ASP A 8 -16.09 15.08 14.76
CA ASP A 8 -17.13 15.53 15.68
C ASP A 8 -16.64 16.51 16.77
N GLY A 9 -15.35 16.86 16.73
CA GLY A 9 -14.68 17.74 17.69
C GLY A 9 -14.26 17.03 18.98
N SER A 10 -14.53 15.75 19.15
CA SER A 10 -14.05 14.98 20.30
C SER A 10 -12.53 14.79 20.25
N VAL A 11 -11.91 14.77 21.45
CA VAL A 11 -10.45 14.57 21.57
C VAL A 11 -10.21 13.37 22.47
N ARG A 12 -9.32 12.48 22.05
CA ARG A 12 -8.86 11.34 22.87
C ARG A 12 -7.34 11.29 22.89
N GLU A 13 -6.79 10.76 23.97
CA GLU A 13 -5.34 10.59 24.14
C GLU A 13 -4.94 9.15 23.83
N TYR A 14 -3.82 9.00 23.10
CA TYR A 14 -3.24 7.71 22.73
C TYR A 14 -1.73 7.74 22.99
N ALA A 15 -1.12 6.56 23.04
CA ALA A 15 0.34 6.47 23.03
C ALA A 15 0.89 6.99 21.69
N GLU A 16 2.05 7.62 21.72
CA GLU A 16 2.83 7.94 20.52
C GLU A 16 3.13 6.67 19.73
N GLY A 17 3.02 6.72 18.41
CA GLY A 17 3.19 5.57 17.52
C GLY A 17 1.95 4.69 17.38
N THR A 18 0.81 5.03 18.01
CA THR A 18 -0.45 4.32 17.79
C THR A 18 -0.90 4.49 16.34
N THR A 19 -1.28 3.38 15.69
CA THR A 19 -1.70 3.41 14.28
C THR A 19 -3.16 3.86 14.13
N ALA A 20 -3.52 4.36 12.94
CA ALA A 20 -4.91 4.70 12.64
C ALA A 20 -5.86 3.50 12.82
N TYR A 21 -5.40 2.28 12.51
CA TYR A 21 -6.16 1.06 12.74
C TYR A 21 -6.47 0.84 14.22
N GLN A 22 -5.45 0.93 15.09
CA GLN A 22 -5.61 0.76 16.53
C GLN A 22 -6.54 1.82 17.14
N ILE A 23 -6.48 3.06 16.64
CA ILE A 23 -7.39 4.13 17.04
C ILE A 23 -8.82 3.77 16.64
N ALA A 24 -9.06 3.37 15.39
CA ALA A 24 -10.37 2.94 14.92
C ALA A 24 -10.91 1.76 15.73
N GLU A 25 -10.07 0.77 16.01
CA GLU A 25 -10.42 -0.43 16.80
C GLU A 25 -10.82 -0.07 18.23
N SER A 26 -10.13 0.89 18.86
CA SER A 26 -10.45 1.39 20.19
C SER A 26 -11.81 2.09 20.27
N ILE A 27 -12.28 2.63 19.14
CA ILE A 27 -13.61 3.25 19.04
C ILE A 27 -14.65 2.17 18.79
N SER A 28 -14.43 1.31 17.80
CA SER A 28 -15.30 0.19 17.45
C SER A 28 -14.56 -0.80 16.53
N PRO A 29 -14.63 -2.11 16.80
CA PRO A 29 -14.12 -3.14 15.90
C PRO A 29 -14.70 -3.04 14.48
N ARG A 30 -15.99 -2.63 14.38
CA ARG A 30 -16.65 -2.42 13.09
C ARG A 30 -16.04 -1.24 12.34
N LEU A 31 -15.73 -0.15 13.03
CA LEU A 31 -15.09 1.01 12.41
C LEU A 31 -13.72 0.62 11.84
N ALA A 32 -12.91 -0.15 12.59
CA ALA A 32 -11.64 -0.64 12.10
C ALA A 32 -11.77 -1.54 10.87
N ALA A 33 -12.77 -2.44 10.87
CA ALA A 33 -13.02 -3.36 9.76
C ALA A 33 -13.53 -2.65 8.50
N ASP A 34 -14.32 -1.59 8.64
CA ASP A 34 -14.91 -0.84 7.53
C ASP A 34 -13.97 0.26 6.99
N SER A 35 -12.88 0.60 7.71
CA SER A 35 -11.96 1.67 7.34
C SER A 35 -10.89 1.17 6.38
N LEU A 36 -10.74 1.85 5.25
CA LEU A 36 -9.81 1.51 4.17
C LEU A 36 -8.55 2.39 4.19
N ALA A 37 -8.68 3.62 4.66
CA ALA A 37 -7.60 4.57 4.85
C ALA A 37 -7.97 5.57 5.95
N ALA A 38 -7.02 6.40 6.35
CA ALA A 38 -7.27 7.51 7.27
C ALA A 38 -6.72 8.83 6.71
N SER A 39 -7.34 9.94 7.11
CA SER A 39 -6.73 11.26 6.98
C SER A 39 -6.03 11.59 8.29
N VAL A 40 -4.78 12.01 8.22
CA VAL A 40 -4.02 12.55 9.34
C VAL A 40 -3.59 13.97 8.97
N ASN A 41 -4.13 14.96 9.64
CA ASN A 41 -3.95 16.38 9.32
C ASN A 41 -4.22 16.72 7.84
N GLY A 42 -5.26 16.12 7.25
CA GLY A 42 -5.63 16.32 5.85
C GLY A 42 -4.87 15.48 4.83
N ALA A 43 -3.82 14.78 5.24
CA ALA A 43 -3.09 13.86 4.36
C ALA A 43 -3.66 12.43 4.46
N THR A 44 -3.99 11.83 3.32
CA THR A 44 -4.44 10.42 3.29
C THR A 44 -3.26 9.49 3.56
N VAL A 45 -3.45 8.59 4.51
CA VAL A 45 -2.46 7.60 4.93
C VAL A 45 -3.11 6.22 5.05
N ASP A 46 -2.29 5.16 4.95
CA ASP A 46 -2.79 3.83 5.24
C ASP A 46 -3.05 3.62 6.74
N MET A 47 -3.91 2.64 7.05
CA MET A 47 -4.37 2.37 8.40
C MET A 47 -3.26 1.86 9.35
N THR A 48 -2.14 1.39 8.80
CA THR A 48 -1.02 0.83 9.59
C THR A 48 0.05 1.87 9.92
N ARG A 49 -0.08 3.10 9.39
CA ARG A 49 0.89 4.17 9.63
C ARG A 49 0.83 4.64 11.08
N PRO A 50 1.98 4.65 11.81
CA PRO A 50 2.06 5.23 13.15
C PRO A 50 1.80 6.73 13.15
N ILE A 51 1.12 7.22 14.18
CA ILE A 51 0.89 8.65 14.42
C ILE A 51 1.73 9.05 15.63
N GLU A 52 2.67 9.97 15.40
CA GLU A 52 3.72 10.29 16.39
C GLU A 52 3.52 11.66 17.06
N ALA A 53 2.53 12.43 16.63
CA ALA A 53 2.24 13.75 17.17
C ALA A 53 0.72 14.00 17.21
N ASP A 54 0.33 15.06 17.92
CA ASP A 54 -1.07 15.53 17.94
C ASP A 54 -1.58 15.71 16.51
N ALA A 55 -2.77 15.19 16.23
CA ALA A 55 -3.33 15.20 14.90
C ALA A 55 -4.85 15.21 14.86
N SER A 56 -5.41 15.74 13.78
CA SER A 56 -6.80 15.48 13.42
C SER A 56 -6.87 14.22 12.54
N VAL A 57 -7.78 13.30 12.90
CA VAL A 57 -7.94 12.02 12.24
C VAL A 57 -9.37 11.81 11.77
N LYS A 58 -9.53 11.45 10.48
CA LYS A 58 -10.79 11.00 9.89
C LYS A 58 -10.55 9.62 9.26
N PHE A 59 -11.51 8.71 9.35
CA PHE A 59 -11.45 7.41 8.70
C PHE A 59 -12.23 7.43 7.41
N TYR A 60 -11.63 6.90 6.33
CA TYR A 60 -12.24 6.75 5.02
C TYR A 60 -12.74 5.32 4.82
N LYS A 61 -13.97 5.20 4.35
CA LYS A 61 -14.65 3.94 4.05
C LYS A 61 -14.87 3.80 2.54
N TRP A 62 -15.60 2.74 2.16
CA TRP A 62 -15.92 2.49 0.77
C TRP A 62 -16.71 3.62 0.10
N ASP A 63 -17.54 4.34 0.83
CA ASP A 63 -18.35 5.44 0.30
C ASP A 63 -17.55 6.72 0.07
N ASP A 64 -16.34 6.83 0.62
CA ASP A 64 -15.41 7.94 0.40
C ASP A 64 -14.50 7.65 -0.82
N ASP A 65 -14.23 8.66 -1.65
CA ASP A 65 -13.36 8.50 -2.84
C ASP A 65 -11.94 8.11 -2.45
N GLU A 66 -11.40 8.66 -1.37
CA GLU A 66 -10.09 8.30 -0.83
C GLU A 66 -10.06 6.84 -0.35
N GLY A 67 -11.16 6.36 0.24
CA GLY A 67 -11.31 4.97 0.65
C GLY A 67 -11.32 4.01 -0.54
N LYS A 68 -12.09 4.32 -1.58
CA LYS A 68 -12.10 3.56 -2.84
C LYS A 68 -10.72 3.53 -3.48
N HIS A 69 -10.07 4.70 -3.58
CA HIS A 69 -8.72 4.78 -4.15
C HIS A 69 -7.71 3.93 -3.37
N ALA A 70 -7.73 3.98 -2.04
CA ALA A 70 -6.88 3.15 -1.19
C ALA A 70 -7.16 1.65 -1.39
N PHE A 71 -8.43 1.26 -1.52
CA PHE A 71 -8.83 -0.12 -1.79
C PHE A 71 -8.29 -0.62 -3.14
N TRP A 72 -8.48 0.15 -4.21
CA TRP A 72 -7.98 -0.23 -5.53
C TRP A 72 -6.46 -0.29 -5.57
N HIS A 73 -5.79 0.65 -4.91
CA HIS A 73 -4.34 0.64 -4.78
C HIS A 73 -3.84 -0.62 -4.06
N THR A 74 -4.44 -0.96 -2.93
CA THR A 74 -4.11 -2.19 -2.19
C THR A 74 -4.41 -3.44 -3.02
N SER A 75 -5.52 -3.45 -3.76
CA SER A 75 -5.89 -4.56 -4.64
C SER A 75 -4.90 -4.76 -5.79
N SER A 76 -4.33 -3.67 -6.32
CA SER A 76 -3.30 -3.78 -7.35
C SER A 76 -2.02 -4.43 -6.82
N HIS A 77 -1.63 -4.14 -5.58
CA HIS A 77 -0.50 -4.82 -4.93
C HIS A 77 -0.78 -6.31 -4.70
N LEU A 78 -2.00 -6.64 -4.28
CA LEU A 78 -2.41 -8.02 -4.08
C LEU A 78 -2.39 -8.81 -5.39
N LEU A 79 -2.84 -8.21 -6.50
CA LEU A 79 -2.72 -8.80 -7.83
C LEU A 79 -1.26 -9.02 -8.22
N ALA A 80 -0.40 -8.03 -8.03
CA ALA A 80 1.02 -8.15 -8.35
C ALA A 80 1.67 -9.30 -7.56
N GLU A 81 1.36 -9.44 -6.28
CA GLU A 81 1.84 -10.53 -5.45
C GLU A 81 1.33 -11.91 -5.93
N ALA A 82 0.06 -12.00 -6.30
CA ALA A 82 -0.51 -13.22 -6.86
C ALA A 82 0.19 -13.61 -8.15
N LEU A 83 0.45 -12.66 -9.04
CA LEU A 83 1.16 -12.89 -10.30
C LEU A 83 2.61 -13.31 -10.09
N GLU A 84 3.35 -12.69 -9.16
CA GLU A 84 4.72 -13.12 -8.82
C GLU A 84 4.77 -14.57 -8.33
N ASN A 85 3.76 -14.97 -7.54
CA ASN A 85 3.66 -16.35 -7.06
C ASN A 85 3.37 -17.36 -8.17
N LEU A 86 2.56 -16.99 -9.15
CA LEU A 86 2.08 -17.87 -10.21
C LEU A 86 3.00 -17.89 -11.44
N TYR A 87 3.72 -16.80 -11.71
CA TYR A 87 4.53 -16.58 -12.88
C TYR A 87 5.93 -16.10 -12.49
N PRO A 88 6.83 -16.99 -12.09
CA PRO A 88 8.20 -16.63 -11.74
C PRO A 88 8.90 -15.90 -12.89
N GLY A 89 9.53 -14.77 -12.59
CA GLY A 89 10.23 -13.94 -13.56
C GLY A 89 9.34 -12.89 -14.25
N ILE A 90 8.06 -12.79 -13.89
CA ILE A 90 7.19 -11.69 -14.34
C ILE A 90 7.76 -10.34 -13.91
N LYS A 91 7.70 -9.35 -14.79
CA LYS A 91 8.09 -7.97 -14.50
C LYS A 91 6.88 -7.08 -14.52
N PHE A 92 6.91 -6.04 -13.70
CA PHE A 92 5.79 -5.12 -13.49
C PHE A 92 6.16 -3.73 -14.01
N GLY A 93 5.32 -3.19 -14.87
CA GLY A 93 5.32 -1.80 -15.26
C GLY A 93 4.54 -0.93 -14.27
N ILE A 94 3.52 -0.22 -14.78
CA ILE A 94 2.67 0.69 -14.02
C ILE A 94 1.38 -0.01 -13.64
N GLY A 95 0.87 0.25 -12.41
CA GLY A 95 -0.38 -0.30 -11.91
C GLY A 95 -1.18 0.73 -11.10
N PRO A 96 -1.61 1.88 -11.69
CA PRO A 96 -2.34 2.90 -10.98
C PRO A 96 -3.77 2.48 -10.66
N ALA A 97 -4.27 2.96 -9.52
CA ALA A 97 -5.70 2.97 -9.27
C ALA A 97 -6.36 4.01 -10.18
N ILE A 98 -7.53 3.66 -10.68
CA ILE A 98 -8.41 4.52 -11.49
C ILE A 98 -9.76 4.65 -10.77
N GLU A 99 -10.68 5.46 -11.31
CA GLU A 99 -11.97 5.77 -10.67
C GLU A 99 -12.74 4.53 -10.22
N ASN A 100 -12.82 3.51 -11.08
CA ASN A 100 -13.59 2.28 -10.80
C ASN A 100 -12.75 1.02 -10.99
N GLY A 101 -11.55 0.99 -10.42
CA GLY A 101 -10.69 -0.18 -10.51
C GLY A 101 -9.21 0.18 -10.55
N PHE A 102 -8.46 -0.70 -11.19
CA PHE A 102 -7.04 -0.51 -11.48
C PHE A 102 -6.66 -1.38 -12.69
N TYR A 103 -5.52 -1.10 -13.29
CA TYR A 103 -4.88 -2.00 -14.25
C TYR A 103 -3.42 -2.22 -13.85
N TYR A 104 -2.79 -3.20 -14.43
CA TYR A 104 -1.38 -3.45 -14.23
C TYR A 104 -0.74 -3.89 -15.55
N ASP A 105 0.28 -3.15 -15.98
CA ASP A 105 1.10 -3.54 -17.11
C ASP A 105 2.12 -4.56 -16.64
N VAL A 106 2.15 -5.71 -17.29
CA VAL A 106 3.07 -6.79 -16.94
C VAL A 106 3.78 -7.34 -18.17
N ASP A 107 5.06 -7.66 -17.98
CA ASP A 107 5.85 -8.45 -18.94
C ASP A 107 6.06 -9.84 -18.34
N SER A 108 5.39 -10.82 -18.91
CA SER A 108 5.40 -12.19 -18.41
C SER A 108 6.13 -13.13 -19.37
N PRO A 109 7.08 -13.95 -18.86
CA PRO A 109 7.73 -14.98 -19.68
C PRO A 109 6.77 -16.01 -20.27
N THR A 110 5.61 -16.18 -19.62
CA THR A 110 4.53 -17.07 -20.07
C THR A 110 3.29 -16.21 -20.33
N PRO A 111 2.64 -16.32 -21.50
CA PRO A 111 1.43 -15.59 -21.80
C PRO A 111 0.34 -15.84 -20.75
N ILE A 112 -0.27 -14.76 -20.28
CA ILE A 112 -1.43 -14.80 -19.38
C ILE A 112 -2.68 -14.68 -20.25
N THR A 113 -3.62 -15.59 -20.09
CA THR A 113 -4.85 -15.68 -20.87
C THR A 113 -6.08 -15.58 -19.97
N GLU A 114 -7.26 -15.41 -20.57
CA GLU A 114 -8.52 -15.41 -19.81
C GLU A 114 -8.73 -16.70 -19.01
N ALA A 115 -8.20 -17.83 -19.47
CA ALA A 115 -8.29 -19.11 -18.76
C ALA A 115 -7.51 -19.11 -17.44
N ASP A 116 -6.55 -18.22 -17.29
CA ASP A 116 -5.74 -18.08 -16.06
C ASP A 116 -6.43 -17.22 -14.98
N LEU A 117 -7.40 -16.39 -15.35
CA LEU A 117 -8.06 -15.47 -14.43
C LEU A 117 -8.63 -16.14 -13.17
N PRO A 118 -9.34 -17.29 -13.25
CA PRO A 118 -9.83 -17.96 -12.05
C PRO A 118 -8.72 -18.39 -11.09
N ARG A 119 -7.56 -18.82 -11.62
CA ARG A 119 -6.40 -19.22 -10.82
C ARG A 119 -5.75 -18.00 -10.15
N ILE A 120 -5.67 -16.88 -10.85
CA ILE A 120 -5.16 -15.62 -10.31
C ILE A 120 -6.07 -15.12 -9.20
N GLU A 121 -7.37 -15.10 -9.43
CA GLU A 121 -8.37 -14.71 -8.41
C GLU A 121 -8.30 -15.59 -7.17
N GLN A 122 -8.23 -16.90 -7.33
CA GLN A 122 -8.07 -17.84 -6.23
C GLN A 122 -6.80 -17.53 -5.41
N LYS A 123 -5.69 -17.20 -6.09
CA LYS A 123 -4.43 -16.85 -5.42
C LYS A 123 -4.55 -15.54 -4.67
N MET A 124 -5.20 -14.54 -5.25
CA MET A 124 -5.48 -13.27 -4.54
C MET A 124 -6.32 -13.50 -3.29
N GLN A 125 -7.36 -14.34 -3.37
CA GLN A 125 -8.19 -14.68 -2.20
C GLN A 125 -7.40 -15.42 -1.13
N GLU A 126 -6.51 -16.34 -1.50
CA GLU A 126 -5.61 -17.04 -0.57
C GLU A 126 -4.71 -16.04 0.17
N LEU A 127 -4.05 -15.15 -0.57
CA LEU A 127 -3.16 -14.13 -0.01
C LEU A 127 -3.91 -13.17 0.92
N SER A 128 -5.09 -12.72 0.52
CA SER A 128 -5.96 -11.87 1.34
C SER A 128 -6.36 -12.53 2.67
N ARG A 129 -6.67 -13.83 2.67
CA ARG A 129 -7.02 -14.59 3.88
C ARG A 129 -5.85 -14.75 4.84
N ASN A 130 -4.62 -14.80 4.32
CA ASN A 130 -3.42 -14.95 5.13
C ASN A 130 -3.11 -13.70 5.97
N LYS A 131 -3.86 -12.59 5.77
CA LYS A 131 -3.70 -11.31 6.50
C LYS A 131 -2.25 -10.84 6.55
N GLU A 132 -1.51 -11.05 5.47
CA GLU A 132 -0.14 -10.58 5.37
C GLU A 132 -0.15 -9.05 5.41
N GLN A 133 0.62 -8.48 6.33
CA GLN A 133 0.65 -7.01 6.45
C GLN A 133 1.52 -6.43 5.35
N LEU A 134 0.96 -5.50 4.59
CA LEU A 134 1.73 -4.64 3.71
C LEU A 134 2.46 -3.58 4.56
N ILE A 135 3.76 -3.70 4.68
CA ILE A 135 4.58 -2.72 5.38
C ILE A 135 5.16 -1.75 4.35
N ARG A 136 4.79 -0.48 4.49
CA ARG A 136 5.38 0.60 3.73
C ARG A 136 6.75 0.96 4.30
N ARG A 137 7.75 1.01 3.42
CA ARG A 137 9.08 1.54 3.73
C ARG A 137 9.41 2.67 2.78
N GLU A 138 9.99 3.72 3.29
CA GLU A 138 10.55 4.80 2.48
C GLU A 138 12.06 4.64 2.41
N VAL A 139 12.61 4.65 1.20
CA VAL A 139 14.04 4.57 0.98
C VAL A 139 14.49 5.69 0.04
N PRO A 140 15.75 6.15 0.13
CA PRO A 140 16.31 7.10 -0.82
C PRO A 140 16.29 6.54 -2.24
N LYS A 141 16.06 7.39 -3.24
CA LYS A 141 16.06 7.02 -4.67
C LYS A 141 17.29 6.20 -5.08
N ALA A 142 18.47 6.58 -4.58
CA ALA A 142 19.72 5.88 -4.88
C ALA A 142 19.72 4.42 -4.39
N GLU A 143 19.16 4.15 -3.21
CA GLU A 143 19.02 2.80 -2.64
C GLU A 143 18.02 1.98 -3.45
N ALA A 144 16.92 2.61 -3.85
CA ALA A 144 15.92 2.00 -4.71
C ALA A 144 16.51 1.58 -6.06
N LEU A 145 17.21 2.48 -6.74
CA LEU A 145 17.88 2.21 -8.02
C LEU A 145 18.87 1.05 -7.89
N LYS A 146 19.71 1.05 -6.85
CA LYS A 146 20.65 -0.04 -6.60
C LYS A 146 19.94 -1.38 -6.47
N THR A 147 18.88 -1.43 -5.66
CA THR A 147 18.11 -2.66 -5.39
C THR A 147 17.53 -3.26 -6.68
N PHE A 148 16.95 -2.41 -7.56
CA PHE A 148 16.32 -2.91 -8.79
C PHE A 148 17.31 -3.20 -9.89
N THR A 149 18.44 -2.50 -9.94
CA THR A 149 19.56 -2.83 -10.84
C THR A 149 20.13 -4.22 -10.50
N GLU A 150 20.35 -4.51 -9.22
CA GLU A 150 20.82 -5.82 -8.75
C GLU A 150 19.81 -6.96 -9.06
N LYS A 151 18.51 -6.65 -9.04
CA LYS A 151 17.44 -7.59 -9.42
C LYS A 151 17.24 -7.74 -10.92
N GLY A 152 17.89 -6.90 -11.75
CA GLY A 152 17.73 -6.90 -13.20
C GLY A 152 16.36 -6.41 -13.69
N ASP A 153 15.62 -5.68 -12.86
CA ASP A 153 14.31 -5.12 -13.20
C ASP A 153 14.46 -3.76 -13.87
N GLN A 154 14.72 -3.77 -15.18
CA GLN A 154 14.96 -2.57 -15.97
C GLN A 154 13.76 -1.61 -15.98
N TYR A 155 12.53 -2.12 -16.00
CA TYR A 155 11.32 -1.28 -16.00
C TYR A 155 11.21 -0.45 -14.72
N LYS A 156 11.53 -1.04 -13.58
CA LYS A 156 11.54 -0.29 -12.31
C LYS A 156 12.71 0.67 -12.23
N VAL A 157 13.86 0.32 -12.78
CA VAL A 157 15.01 1.23 -12.87
C VAL A 157 14.67 2.45 -13.71
N GLU A 158 14.05 2.30 -14.88
CA GLU A 158 13.61 3.40 -15.73
C GLU A 158 12.56 4.26 -14.99
N LEU A 159 11.52 3.64 -14.43
CA LEU A 159 10.47 4.35 -13.69
C LEU A 159 11.03 5.18 -12.53
N ILE A 160 11.97 4.62 -11.75
CA ILE A 160 12.58 5.31 -10.61
C ILE A 160 13.52 6.42 -11.09
N THR A 161 14.20 6.22 -12.21
CA THR A 161 15.12 7.22 -12.79
C THR A 161 14.37 8.50 -13.17
N ASP A 162 13.15 8.36 -13.70
CA ASP A 162 12.33 9.48 -14.15
C ASP A 162 11.61 10.22 -13.00
N LEU A 163 11.65 9.69 -11.78
CA LEU A 163 11.11 10.38 -10.61
C LEU A 163 12.06 11.48 -10.14
N GLU A 164 11.49 12.55 -9.56
CA GLU A 164 12.29 13.59 -8.89
C GLU A 164 13.09 13.00 -7.71
N ASP A 165 14.20 13.64 -7.36
CA ASP A 165 15.00 13.24 -6.22
C ASP A 165 14.16 13.30 -4.93
N GLY A 166 14.25 12.24 -4.14
CA GLY A 166 13.46 12.12 -2.92
C GLY A 166 13.45 10.70 -2.38
N THR A 167 12.46 10.43 -1.54
CA THR A 167 12.20 9.10 -1.02
C THR A 167 11.20 8.36 -1.88
N ILE A 168 11.44 7.06 -2.07
CA ILE A 168 10.56 6.14 -2.79
C ILE A 168 9.91 5.22 -1.78
N SER A 169 8.60 5.10 -1.89
CA SER A 169 7.84 4.20 -1.03
C SER A 169 7.82 2.80 -1.60
N PHE A 170 8.19 1.84 -0.79
CA PHE A 170 8.07 0.42 -1.08
C PHE A 170 7.03 -0.22 -0.18
N TYR A 171 6.26 -1.13 -0.73
CA TYR A 171 5.41 -2.01 0.05
C TYR A 171 6.04 -3.40 0.09
N THR A 172 6.19 -3.93 1.28
CA THR A 172 6.75 -5.26 1.51
C THR A 172 5.71 -6.08 2.24
N THR A 173 5.41 -7.26 1.72
CA THR A 173 4.57 -8.21 2.43
C THR A 173 5.43 -8.98 3.44
N VAL A 174 5.04 -8.96 4.70
CA VAL A 174 5.72 -9.73 5.75
C VAL A 174 4.86 -10.92 6.12
N ARG A 175 5.33 -12.12 5.76
CA ARG A 175 4.79 -13.35 6.32
C ARG A 175 5.13 -13.42 7.81
N SER A 176 4.12 -13.57 8.65
CA SER A 176 4.28 -13.90 10.06
C SER A 176 5.06 -15.21 10.18
N ARG A 177 6.32 -15.10 10.65
CA ARG A 177 7.24 -16.18 11.03
C ARG A 177 7.60 -17.18 9.91
N THR A 178 8.66 -16.98 9.22
CA THR A 178 9.80 -17.84 8.81
C THR A 178 10.44 -17.57 7.45
N SER A 179 9.97 -16.63 6.63
CA SER A 179 10.69 -16.31 5.38
C SER A 179 10.51 -14.86 5.02
N ALA A 180 11.54 -14.07 5.27
CA ALA A 180 11.61 -12.67 4.83
C ALA A 180 11.97 -12.63 3.34
N ALA A 181 11.01 -12.87 2.48
CA ALA A 181 11.11 -12.48 1.09
C ALA A 181 10.52 -11.06 0.97
N ALA A 182 11.38 -10.05 1.03
CA ALA A 182 10.98 -8.68 0.80
C ALA A 182 10.54 -8.54 -0.66
N ARG A 183 9.25 -8.30 -0.89
CA ARG A 183 8.67 -7.97 -2.18
C ARG A 183 8.44 -6.47 -2.23
N ILE A 184 8.93 -5.84 -3.28
CA ILE A 184 9.05 -4.38 -3.33
C ILE A 184 8.19 -3.86 -4.47
N PHE A 185 7.19 -3.02 -4.16
CA PHE A 185 6.37 -2.32 -5.15
C PHE A 185 6.63 -0.82 -5.03
N PRO A 186 7.16 -0.14 -6.06
CA PRO A 186 7.37 1.30 -6.03
C PRO A 186 6.05 2.03 -6.23
N THR A 187 5.76 2.99 -5.37
CA THR A 187 4.69 3.96 -5.59
C THR A 187 5.27 5.36 -5.69
N ARG A 188 4.67 6.17 -6.55
CA ARG A 188 5.02 7.57 -6.72
C ARG A 188 4.84 8.31 -5.39
N ALA A 189 5.90 8.96 -4.91
CA ALA A 189 5.77 9.89 -3.81
C ALA A 189 4.79 11.00 -4.24
N THR A 190 3.70 11.18 -3.51
CA THR A 190 2.87 12.37 -3.65
C THR A 190 3.70 13.53 -3.16
N SER A 191 4.15 14.39 -4.09
CA SER A 191 4.76 15.68 -3.76
C SER A 191 3.80 16.45 -2.85
N ARG A 192 4.30 16.89 -1.70
CA ARG A 192 3.62 17.90 -0.89
C ARG A 192 3.40 19.12 -1.77
N PRO A 193 2.21 19.73 -1.78
CA PRO A 193 2.09 21.08 -2.29
C PRO A 193 2.93 21.98 -1.36
N SER A 194 3.92 22.64 -1.93
CA SER A 194 4.60 23.74 -1.28
C SER A 194 3.58 24.86 -1.07
N SER A 195 3.37 25.22 0.19
CA SER A 195 2.67 26.43 0.63
C SER A 195 3.27 27.69 0.07
#